data_55c0dfdae157935d63d03d06b6ded2e2
#
_entry.id   55c0dfdae157935d63d03d06b6ded2e2
#
_cell.length_a   1.000
_cell.length_b   1.000
_cell.length_c   1.000
_cell.angle_alpha   90.00
_cell.angle_beta   90.00
_cell.angle_gamma   90.00
#
_symmetry.space_group_name_H-M   'P 1'
#
loop_
_entity.id
_entity.type
_entity.pdbx_description
1 polymer ?
#
loop_
_entity_poly.entity_id
_entity_poly.type
_entity_poly.pdbx_seq_one_letter_code
_entity_poly.pdbx_strand_id
1 'polypeptide(L)'
;MDRIHDFVSHAAARKPDGLGVISQDDSQTTWKDLQAASEDARNRLQEIGVKPGDRVVLCFENSIEVLAFMLGTSQLGAASVVVNARLTGPELERIIAHSDPSAIMFSIGSSPAASDHAKAHGALNISGAFGEVALCPRENSQPEPDFEDVAVLLYTSGTTGHPKAAMLTHDNLINAAKASADVRGMQEGDVTYLALPLSHIFGLVTILAICFAQGTARLETRFDVKRLYAALQDDVTLLPAVPQMHAHLFHYARANDMPRYSRGLLRYVSSGGAPLDPAWKREAETFYGLPLQNGYGLTECAAGVCATRNDLGDPDISVGRAMLGSELSLDMTAVGAHPEEGIGEILIGGPQVMKGYFRDAAQTADVLTSEGWFRSGDLGRFDEEGRLHIAGRTKELIIRSGFNVYPVEVEAILTEHPDVIVAGVVGRKMEGNEEVLAFVKTAPESGLTEAVLKDFVHGQLAPYKRPERIIVAHDLPAAPTGKILKAKLIETFAAELDRSSS
;
A
#
# COMPACT_ATOMS: atom_id res chain seq x y z
N MET A 1 16.71 -18.60 -7.59
CA MET A 1 15.31 -18.41 -7.15
C MET A 1 14.60 -17.73 -8.29
N ASP A 2 13.79 -18.49 -8.98
CA ASP A 2 13.15 -18.04 -10.22
C ASP A 2 11.65 -17.77 -10.02
N ARG A 3 11.10 -18.28 -8.91
CA ARG A 3 9.68 -18.09 -8.53
C ARG A 3 9.54 -17.72 -7.05
N ILE A 4 8.45 -17.04 -6.73
CA ILE A 4 8.23 -16.54 -5.34
C ILE A 4 8.12 -17.66 -4.30
N HIS A 5 7.67 -18.87 -4.68
CA HIS A 5 7.61 -20.01 -3.77
C HIS A 5 9.00 -20.57 -3.40
N ASP A 6 10.04 -20.29 -4.19
CA ASP A 6 11.40 -20.71 -3.89
C ASP A 6 11.93 -20.14 -2.58
N PHE A 7 11.43 -18.98 -2.14
CA PHE A 7 11.84 -18.40 -0.86
C PHE A 7 11.53 -19.33 0.31
N VAL A 8 10.32 -19.89 0.33
CA VAL A 8 9.88 -20.79 1.41
C VAL A 8 10.57 -22.15 1.25
N SER A 9 10.68 -22.69 0.05
CA SER A 9 11.37 -23.95 -0.19
C SER A 9 12.84 -23.88 0.23
N HIS A 10 13.51 -22.75 -0.05
CA HIS A 10 14.88 -22.52 0.38
C HIS A 10 15.02 -22.41 1.90
N ALA A 11 14.10 -21.66 2.55
CA ALA A 11 14.10 -21.53 4.01
C ALA A 11 13.84 -22.88 4.70
N ALA A 12 12.86 -23.64 4.22
CA ALA A 12 12.54 -24.98 4.75
C ALA A 12 13.68 -25.98 4.57
N ALA A 13 14.42 -25.92 3.45
CA ALA A 13 15.59 -26.78 3.23
C ALA A 13 16.76 -26.44 4.17
N ARG A 14 16.97 -25.15 4.49
CA ARG A 14 18.08 -24.71 5.35
C ARG A 14 17.75 -24.78 6.85
N LYS A 15 16.51 -24.47 7.22
CA LYS A 15 16.10 -24.32 8.62
C LYS A 15 14.64 -24.77 8.79
N PRO A 16 14.35 -26.09 8.62
CA PRO A 16 12.98 -26.60 8.61
C PRO A 16 12.16 -26.20 9.85
N ASP A 17 12.75 -26.25 11.03
CA ASP A 17 12.11 -25.91 12.30
C ASP A 17 12.23 -24.41 12.65
N GLY A 18 12.79 -23.59 11.77
CA GLY A 18 12.83 -22.14 11.91
C GLY A 18 11.43 -21.55 11.83
N LEU A 19 11.16 -20.55 12.65
CA LEU A 19 9.86 -19.90 12.72
C LEU A 19 9.67 -18.95 11.53
N GLY A 20 8.67 -19.20 10.71
CA GLY A 20 8.31 -18.37 9.56
C GLY A 20 7.17 -17.39 9.87
N VAL A 21 6.14 -17.85 10.60
CA VAL A 21 4.97 -17.03 10.90
C VAL A 21 4.49 -17.25 12.34
N ILE A 22 4.13 -16.16 13.00
CA ILE A 22 3.33 -16.13 14.22
C ILE A 22 1.98 -15.51 13.84
N SER A 23 0.90 -16.29 13.95
CA SER A 23 -0.45 -15.83 13.61
C SER A 23 -1.05 -14.96 14.72
N GLN A 24 -2.20 -14.33 14.45
CA GLN A 24 -2.88 -13.44 15.40
C GLN A 24 -3.31 -14.15 16.70
N ASP A 25 -3.52 -15.45 16.68
CA ASP A 25 -3.83 -16.31 17.87
C ASP A 25 -2.57 -16.82 18.58
N ASP A 26 -1.39 -16.27 18.21
CA ASP A 26 -0.07 -16.65 18.68
C ASP A 26 0.35 -18.09 18.30
N SER A 27 -0.39 -18.76 17.40
CA SER A 27 0.06 -20.02 16.82
C SER A 27 1.31 -19.81 15.94
N GLN A 28 2.22 -20.77 15.98
CA GLN A 28 3.51 -20.71 15.31
C GLN A 28 3.56 -21.69 14.16
N THR A 29 4.02 -21.19 12.99
CA THR A 29 4.22 -21.98 11.78
C THR A 29 5.68 -21.95 11.40
N THR A 30 6.32 -23.12 11.32
CA THR A 30 7.70 -23.26 10.89
C THR A 30 7.81 -23.17 9.36
N TRP A 31 9.02 -23.00 8.84
CA TRP A 31 9.25 -23.01 7.39
C TRP A 31 8.82 -24.34 6.75
N LYS A 32 9.06 -25.47 7.42
CA LYS A 32 8.60 -26.80 6.98
C LYS A 32 7.10 -26.90 6.93
N ASP A 33 6.40 -26.36 7.94
CA ASP A 33 4.93 -26.40 8.00
C ASP A 33 4.33 -25.49 6.89
N LEU A 34 4.92 -24.31 6.66
CA LEU A 34 4.49 -23.42 5.60
C LEU A 34 4.71 -24.03 4.20
N GLN A 35 5.83 -24.72 4.01
CA GLN A 35 6.08 -25.48 2.78
C GLN A 35 5.04 -26.59 2.59
N ALA A 36 4.79 -27.39 3.61
CA ALA A 36 3.77 -28.46 3.57
C ALA A 36 2.37 -27.90 3.28
N ALA A 37 2.01 -26.76 3.89
CA ALA A 37 0.75 -26.09 3.62
C ALA A 37 0.64 -25.63 2.16
N SER A 38 1.74 -25.10 1.60
CA SER A 38 1.76 -24.67 0.19
C SER A 38 1.70 -25.82 -0.80
N GLU A 39 2.33 -26.95 -0.48
CA GLU A 39 2.25 -28.16 -1.29
C GLU A 39 0.87 -28.81 -1.26
N ASP A 40 0.20 -28.83 -0.09
CA ASP A 40 -1.17 -29.29 0.03
C ASP A 40 -2.15 -28.38 -0.74
N ALA A 41 -2.00 -27.05 -0.60
CA ALA A 41 -2.77 -26.08 -1.39
C ALA A 41 -2.59 -26.29 -2.91
N ARG A 42 -1.34 -26.50 -3.38
CA ARG A 42 -1.06 -26.85 -4.78
C ARG A 42 -1.82 -28.10 -5.19
N ASN A 43 -1.75 -29.18 -4.40
CA ASN A 43 -2.41 -30.44 -4.72
C ASN A 43 -3.94 -30.26 -4.85
N ARG A 44 -4.56 -29.50 -3.93
CA ARG A 44 -6.01 -29.19 -4.01
C ARG A 44 -6.38 -28.41 -5.26
N LEU A 45 -5.56 -27.42 -5.63
CA LEU A 45 -5.78 -26.65 -6.87
C LEU A 45 -5.57 -27.54 -8.12
N GLN A 46 -4.59 -28.42 -8.10
CA GLN A 46 -4.34 -29.38 -9.19
C GLN A 46 -5.47 -30.40 -9.36
N GLU A 47 -6.03 -30.92 -8.24
CA GLU A 47 -7.15 -31.86 -8.24
C GLU A 47 -8.41 -31.28 -8.94
N ILE A 48 -8.64 -29.97 -8.83
CA ILE A 48 -9.74 -29.28 -9.51
C ILE A 48 -9.38 -28.77 -10.90
N GLY A 49 -8.18 -29.09 -11.41
CA GLY A 49 -7.76 -28.84 -12.77
C GLY A 49 -7.12 -27.49 -13.04
N VAL A 50 -6.64 -26.76 -12.04
CA VAL A 50 -5.85 -25.53 -12.23
C VAL A 50 -4.58 -25.84 -13.00
N LYS A 51 -4.29 -25.04 -14.03
CA LYS A 51 -3.18 -25.23 -14.99
C LYS A 51 -2.30 -23.98 -15.06
N PRO A 52 -1.07 -24.10 -15.63
CA PRO A 52 -0.28 -22.92 -15.95
C PRO A 52 -1.08 -21.92 -16.78
N GLY A 53 -0.93 -20.62 -16.46
CA GLY A 53 -1.67 -19.54 -17.09
C GLY A 53 -3.09 -19.28 -16.54
N ASP A 54 -3.57 -20.11 -15.62
CA ASP A 54 -4.84 -19.88 -14.94
C ASP A 54 -4.75 -18.75 -13.89
N ARG A 55 -5.91 -18.31 -13.40
CA ARG A 55 -6.06 -17.33 -12.30
C ARG A 55 -6.84 -17.98 -11.17
N VAL A 56 -6.35 -17.77 -9.94
CA VAL A 56 -7.01 -18.23 -8.72
C VAL A 56 -7.30 -16.99 -7.84
N VAL A 57 -8.58 -16.70 -7.61
CA VAL A 57 -8.98 -15.61 -6.72
C VAL A 57 -8.83 -16.06 -5.27
N LEU A 58 -8.06 -15.28 -4.51
CA LEU A 58 -7.83 -15.46 -3.07
C LEU A 58 -8.55 -14.34 -2.30
N CYS A 59 -9.82 -14.57 -1.92
CA CYS A 59 -10.65 -13.64 -1.16
C CYS A 59 -10.38 -13.84 0.35
N PHE A 60 -9.28 -13.26 0.81
CA PHE A 60 -8.69 -13.57 2.12
C PHE A 60 -8.42 -12.30 2.93
N GLU A 61 -8.39 -12.45 4.24
CA GLU A 61 -7.62 -11.58 5.15
C GLU A 61 -6.24 -12.19 5.38
N ASN A 62 -5.35 -11.45 6.06
CA ASN A 62 -4.00 -11.94 6.36
C ASN A 62 -4.06 -13.21 7.20
N SER A 63 -3.48 -14.29 6.72
CA SER A 63 -3.49 -15.58 7.36
C SER A 63 -2.48 -16.55 6.70
N ILE A 64 -2.27 -17.72 7.29
CA ILE A 64 -1.45 -18.78 6.69
C ILE A 64 -2.07 -19.28 5.39
N GLU A 65 -3.38 -19.34 5.31
CA GLU A 65 -4.10 -19.84 4.16
C GLU A 65 -3.80 -19.01 2.90
N VAL A 66 -3.77 -17.66 3.00
CA VAL A 66 -3.43 -16.84 1.83
C VAL A 66 -2.00 -17.09 1.35
N LEU A 67 -1.05 -17.29 2.26
CA LEU A 67 0.33 -17.63 1.91
C LEU A 67 0.41 -19.00 1.25
N ALA A 68 -0.23 -20.01 1.83
CA ALA A 68 -0.25 -21.37 1.31
C ALA A 68 -0.83 -21.41 -0.11
N PHE A 69 -1.99 -20.79 -0.34
CA PHE A 69 -2.62 -20.78 -1.66
C PHE A 69 -1.89 -19.91 -2.68
N MET A 70 -1.31 -18.77 -2.27
CA MET A 70 -0.48 -17.95 -3.17
C MET A 70 0.76 -18.71 -3.64
N LEU A 71 1.47 -19.37 -2.72
CA LEU A 71 2.66 -20.17 -3.05
C LEU A 71 2.28 -21.42 -3.83
N GLY A 72 1.18 -22.12 -3.47
CA GLY A 72 0.67 -23.28 -4.20
C GLY A 72 0.24 -22.94 -5.63
N THR A 73 -0.41 -21.80 -5.85
CA THR A 73 -0.75 -21.27 -7.16
C THR A 73 0.50 -20.99 -8.00
N SER A 74 1.52 -20.38 -7.38
CA SER A 74 2.82 -20.13 -7.99
C SER A 74 3.53 -21.43 -8.43
N GLN A 75 3.41 -22.50 -7.65
CA GLN A 75 3.99 -23.83 -8.00
C GLN A 75 3.33 -24.45 -9.23
N LEU A 76 2.07 -24.11 -9.52
CA LEU A 76 1.34 -24.58 -10.71
C LEU A 76 1.59 -23.71 -11.94
N GLY A 77 2.34 -22.60 -11.86
CA GLY A 77 2.48 -21.65 -12.95
C GLY A 77 1.19 -20.86 -13.23
N ALA A 78 0.32 -20.76 -12.25
CA ALA A 78 -0.89 -19.94 -12.28
C ALA A 78 -0.70 -18.65 -11.50
N ALA A 79 -1.54 -17.63 -11.75
CA ALA A 79 -1.47 -16.35 -11.07
C ALA A 79 -2.50 -16.24 -9.93
N SER A 80 -2.08 -15.75 -8.78
CA SER A 80 -2.96 -15.43 -7.68
C SER A 80 -3.62 -14.05 -7.88
N VAL A 81 -4.92 -13.97 -7.72
CA VAL A 81 -5.68 -12.72 -7.67
C VAL A 81 -6.01 -12.43 -6.20
N VAL A 82 -5.12 -11.72 -5.51
CA VAL A 82 -5.25 -11.51 -4.07
C VAL A 82 -6.17 -10.33 -3.80
N VAL A 83 -7.32 -10.59 -3.16
CA VAL A 83 -8.33 -9.58 -2.87
C VAL A 83 -8.71 -9.58 -1.40
N ASN A 84 -9.04 -8.39 -0.88
CA ASN A 84 -9.46 -8.26 0.51
C ASN A 84 -10.87 -8.83 0.70
N ALA A 85 -11.04 -9.72 1.69
CA ALA A 85 -12.34 -10.31 2.00
C ALA A 85 -13.43 -9.30 2.41
N ARG A 86 -13.04 -8.07 2.76
CA ARG A 86 -13.98 -6.99 3.13
C ARG A 86 -14.55 -6.21 1.95
N LEU A 87 -14.21 -6.59 0.72
CA LEU A 87 -14.89 -6.04 -0.45
C LEU A 87 -16.38 -6.34 -0.39
N THR A 88 -17.19 -5.44 -0.91
CA THR A 88 -18.63 -5.69 -1.09
C THR A 88 -18.85 -6.76 -2.16
N GLY A 89 -20.00 -7.46 -2.12
CA GLY A 89 -20.33 -8.46 -3.14
C GLY A 89 -20.18 -7.94 -4.58
N PRO A 90 -20.74 -6.77 -4.93
CA PRO A 90 -20.59 -6.20 -6.28
C PRO A 90 -19.14 -5.85 -6.66
N GLU A 91 -18.28 -5.49 -5.71
CA GLU A 91 -16.86 -5.25 -5.98
C GLU A 91 -16.13 -6.57 -6.29
N LEU A 92 -16.38 -7.59 -5.49
CA LEU A 92 -15.82 -8.93 -5.72
C LEU A 92 -16.27 -9.50 -7.06
N GLU A 93 -17.56 -9.40 -7.39
CA GLU A 93 -18.10 -9.88 -8.67
C GLU A 93 -17.45 -9.22 -9.88
N ARG A 94 -17.15 -7.91 -9.82
CA ARG A 94 -16.43 -7.22 -10.90
C ARG A 94 -15.02 -7.76 -11.09
N ILE A 95 -14.33 -8.09 -10.00
CA ILE A 95 -12.99 -8.69 -10.07
C ILE A 95 -13.07 -10.12 -10.63
N ILE A 96 -14.02 -10.92 -10.17
CA ILE A 96 -14.24 -12.29 -10.67
C ILE A 96 -14.55 -12.26 -12.17
N ALA A 97 -15.47 -11.39 -12.60
CA ALA A 97 -15.84 -11.27 -14.02
C ALA A 97 -14.65 -10.83 -14.90
N HIS A 98 -13.81 -9.91 -14.41
CA HIS A 98 -12.65 -9.43 -15.15
C HIS A 98 -11.50 -10.45 -15.16
N SER A 99 -11.19 -11.07 -14.01
CA SER A 99 -10.07 -12.03 -13.90
C SER A 99 -10.39 -13.39 -14.50
N ASP A 100 -11.68 -13.76 -14.63
CA ASP A 100 -12.15 -15.05 -15.15
C ASP A 100 -11.36 -16.23 -14.53
N PRO A 101 -11.46 -16.44 -13.20
CA PRO A 101 -10.60 -17.39 -12.49
C PRO A 101 -11.07 -18.84 -12.69
N SER A 102 -10.16 -19.80 -12.61
CA SER A 102 -10.45 -21.23 -12.56
C SER A 102 -10.92 -21.70 -11.17
N ALA A 103 -10.61 -20.92 -10.12
CA ALA A 103 -11.08 -21.18 -8.77
C ALA A 103 -11.16 -19.89 -7.93
N ILE A 104 -12.05 -19.89 -6.93
CA ILE A 104 -12.14 -18.86 -5.90
C ILE A 104 -11.97 -19.54 -4.56
N MET A 105 -11.06 -19.01 -3.74
CA MET A 105 -10.76 -19.47 -2.40
C MET A 105 -11.19 -18.41 -1.36
N PHE A 106 -11.71 -18.84 -0.22
CA PHE A 106 -12.18 -17.97 0.84
C PHE A 106 -11.62 -18.40 2.20
N SER A 107 -11.03 -17.45 2.99
CA SER A 107 -10.49 -17.72 4.33
C SER A 107 -11.59 -17.78 5.39
N ILE A 108 -12.39 -18.82 5.40
CA ILE A 108 -13.54 -18.96 6.30
C ILE A 108 -13.14 -19.10 7.77
N GLY A 109 -11.97 -19.66 8.06
CA GLY A 109 -11.47 -19.84 9.42
C GLY A 109 -11.05 -18.52 10.10
N SER A 110 -10.59 -17.55 9.30
CA SER A 110 -10.03 -16.28 9.82
C SER A 110 -10.89 -15.04 9.52
N SER A 111 -11.93 -15.14 8.66
CA SER A 111 -12.72 -14.00 8.22
C SER A 111 -14.22 -14.28 8.12
N PRO A 112 -15.07 -13.65 8.96
CA PRO A 112 -16.52 -13.69 8.79
C PRO A 112 -16.97 -13.17 7.43
N ALA A 113 -16.35 -12.09 6.92
CA ALA A 113 -16.68 -11.53 5.60
C ALA A 113 -16.39 -12.53 4.47
N ALA A 114 -15.25 -13.25 4.53
CA ALA A 114 -14.96 -14.33 3.59
C ALA A 114 -15.97 -15.47 3.68
N SER A 115 -16.45 -15.81 4.89
CA SER A 115 -17.49 -16.82 5.09
C SER A 115 -18.82 -16.43 4.44
N ASP A 116 -19.19 -15.16 4.48
CA ASP A 116 -20.42 -14.67 3.84
C ASP A 116 -20.30 -14.72 2.31
N HIS A 117 -19.14 -14.33 1.77
CA HIS A 117 -18.85 -14.51 0.33
C HIS A 117 -18.86 -15.99 -0.07
N ALA A 118 -18.23 -16.88 0.71
CA ALA A 118 -18.21 -18.31 0.44
C ALA A 118 -19.62 -18.90 0.32
N LYS A 119 -20.52 -18.55 1.25
CA LYS A 119 -21.94 -18.94 1.22
C LYS A 119 -22.65 -18.43 -0.03
N ALA A 120 -22.44 -17.15 -0.39
CA ALA A 120 -23.06 -16.54 -1.56
C ALA A 120 -22.63 -17.23 -2.87
N HIS A 121 -21.41 -17.77 -2.93
CA HIS A 121 -20.87 -18.49 -4.09
C HIS A 121 -21.10 -20.01 -4.03
N GLY A 122 -21.76 -20.53 -3.00
CA GLY A 122 -21.95 -21.99 -2.83
C GLY A 122 -20.63 -22.76 -2.68
N ALA A 123 -19.61 -22.14 -2.11
CA ALA A 123 -18.29 -22.72 -1.95
C ALA A 123 -18.30 -23.90 -0.97
N LEU A 124 -17.48 -24.91 -1.23
CA LEU A 124 -17.34 -26.11 -0.42
C LEU A 124 -16.21 -25.94 0.59
N ASN A 125 -16.49 -26.26 1.85
CA ASN A 125 -15.46 -26.23 2.89
C ASN A 125 -14.47 -27.37 2.66
N ILE A 126 -13.19 -27.04 2.70
CA ILE A 126 -12.08 -27.99 2.65
C ILE A 126 -11.09 -27.65 3.77
N SER A 127 -10.35 -28.65 4.22
CA SER A 127 -9.30 -28.49 5.22
C SER A 127 -8.05 -29.26 4.82
N GLY A 128 -6.93 -28.83 5.32
CA GLY A 128 -5.63 -29.44 5.05
C GLY A 128 -4.53 -28.83 5.92
N ALA A 129 -3.29 -29.05 5.56
CA ALA A 129 -2.13 -28.44 6.22
C ALA A 129 -2.18 -26.90 6.19
N PHE A 130 -2.91 -26.32 5.26
CA PHE A 130 -3.15 -24.88 5.13
C PHE A 130 -4.23 -24.33 6.08
N GLY A 131 -4.95 -25.17 6.84
CA GLY A 131 -6.07 -24.75 7.69
C GLY A 131 -7.43 -25.02 7.05
N GLU A 132 -8.44 -24.18 7.37
CA GLU A 132 -9.81 -24.28 6.87
C GLU A 132 -10.10 -23.15 5.86
N VAL A 133 -10.53 -23.52 4.67
CA VAL A 133 -10.94 -22.59 3.61
C VAL A 133 -12.20 -23.09 2.91
N ALA A 134 -12.88 -22.22 2.16
CA ALA A 134 -13.91 -22.66 1.24
C ALA A 134 -13.43 -22.48 -0.20
N LEU A 135 -13.72 -23.46 -1.04
CA LEU A 135 -13.34 -23.56 -2.45
C LEU A 135 -14.57 -23.52 -3.33
N CYS A 136 -14.56 -22.66 -4.34
CA CYS A 136 -15.53 -22.60 -5.43
C CYS A 136 -14.79 -22.82 -6.75
N PRO A 137 -14.80 -24.05 -7.33
CA PRO A 137 -14.27 -24.29 -8.66
C PRO A 137 -15.09 -23.53 -9.71
N ARG A 138 -14.44 -23.10 -10.78
CA ARG A 138 -15.09 -22.40 -11.89
C ARG A 138 -14.90 -23.19 -13.18
N GLU A 139 -16.00 -23.55 -13.81
CA GLU A 139 -15.99 -24.21 -15.09
C GLU A 139 -15.78 -23.20 -16.22
N ASN A 140 -15.14 -23.67 -17.32
CA ASN A 140 -14.92 -22.91 -18.56
C ASN A 140 -13.94 -21.72 -18.50
N SER A 141 -13.23 -21.50 -17.40
CA SER A 141 -12.07 -20.59 -17.43
C SER A 141 -11.01 -21.12 -18.40
N GLN A 142 -10.38 -20.20 -19.13
CA GLN A 142 -9.31 -20.56 -20.07
C GLN A 142 -7.99 -19.94 -19.61
N PRO A 143 -6.88 -20.71 -19.63
CA PRO A 143 -5.56 -20.16 -19.39
C PRO A 143 -5.23 -19.02 -20.34
N GLU A 144 -4.58 -17.97 -19.83
CA GLU A 144 -4.07 -16.89 -20.68
C GLU A 144 -2.76 -17.32 -21.33
N PRO A 145 -2.56 -17.03 -22.62
CA PRO A 145 -1.30 -17.27 -23.28
C PRO A 145 -0.20 -16.36 -22.71
N ASP A 146 1.05 -16.85 -22.70
CA ASP A 146 2.23 -16.11 -22.24
C ASP A 146 2.07 -15.52 -20.82
N PHE A 147 1.40 -16.25 -19.92
CA PHE A 147 1.02 -15.78 -18.59
C PHE A 147 1.73 -16.56 -17.46
N GLU A 148 2.55 -17.53 -17.78
CA GLU A 148 3.19 -18.44 -16.82
C GLU A 148 4.24 -17.72 -15.92
N ASP A 149 4.73 -16.56 -16.34
CA ASP A 149 5.62 -15.71 -15.58
C ASP A 149 4.90 -14.79 -14.59
N VAL A 150 3.57 -14.60 -14.74
CA VAL A 150 2.76 -13.76 -13.86
C VAL A 150 2.46 -14.50 -12.56
N ALA A 151 2.95 -13.97 -11.44
CA ALA A 151 2.73 -14.53 -10.12
C ALA A 151 1.45 -14.03 -9.47
N VAL A 152 1.17 -12.72 -9.63
CA VAL A 152 0.04 -12.06 -8.97
C VAL A 152 -0.61 -11.05 -9.90
N LEU A 153 -1.94 -11.06 -9.92
CA LEU A 153 -2.76 -9.95 -10.38
C LEU A 153 -3.19 -9.13 -9.16
N LEU A 154 -2.78 -7.87 -9.10
CA LEU A 154 -3.17 -6.99 -8.02
C LEU A 154 -4.03 -5.84 -8.53
N TYR A 155 -5.27 -5.78 -8.02
CA TYR A 155 -6.24 -4.77 -8.42
C TYR A 155 -5.98 -3.43 -7.74
N THR A 156 -5.94 -2.38 -8.53
CA THR A 156 -5.84 -1.00 -8.04
C THR A 156 -7.19 -0.30 -8.11
N SER A 157 -7.44 0.63 -7.18
CA SER A 157 -8.62 1.49 -7.19
C SER A 157 -8.47 2.54 -8.31
N GLY A 158 -8.79 2.15 -9.54
CA GLY A 158 -8.79 3.08 -10.66
C GLY A 158 -9.85 4.17 -10.50
N THR A 159 -9.50 5.41 -10.86
CA THR A 159 -10.40 6.58 -10.86
C THR A 159 -11.53 6.47 -11.89
N THR A 160 -11.49 5.46 -12.78
CA THR A 160 -12.39 5.30 -13.93
C THR A 160 -13.58 4.35 -13.67
N GLY A 161 -13.71 3.78 -12.47
CA GLY A 161 -14.79 2.83 -12.13
C GLY A 161 -14.61 1.41 -12.69
N HIS A 162 -13.67 1.19 -13.59
CA HIS A 162 -13.31 -0.13 -14.10
C HIS A 162 -12.14 -0.72 -13.31
N PRO A 163 -12.17 -2.02 -12.96
CA PRO A 163 -11.08 -2.65 -12.23
C PRO A 163 -9.83 -2.72 -13.12
N LYS A 164 -8.69 -2.24 -12.60
CA LYS A 164 -7.37 -2.37 -13.22
C LYS A 164 -6.54 -3.35 -12.44
N ALA A 165 -6.01 -4.37 -13.11
CA ALA A 165 -5.15 -5.37 -12.49
C ALA A 165 -3.73 -5.27 -13.04
N ALA A 166 -2.77 -4.89 -12.20
CA ALA A 166 -1.36 -4.93 -12.54
C ALA A 166 -0.89 -6.40 -12.61
N MET A 167 -0.26 -6.78 -13.71
CA MET A 167 0.38 -8.10 -13.89
C MET A 167 1.79 -8.05 -13.28
N LEU A 168 1.94 -8.64 -12.10
CA LEU A 168 3.22 -8.73 -11.41
C LEU A 168 3.87 -10.09 -11.65
N THR A 169 5.00 -10.08 -12.31
CA THR A 169 5.75 -11.31 -12.60
C THR A 169 6.51 -11.81 -11.37
N HIS A 170 6.96 -13.05 -11.41
CA HIS A 170 7.86 -13.58 -10.39
C HIS A 170 9.10 -12.70 -10.25
N ASP A 171 9.71 -12.29 -11.36
CA ASP A 171 10.89 -11.42 -11.36
C ASP A 171 10.62 -10.06 -10.72
N ASN A 172 9.48 -9.43 -11.03
CA ASN A 172 9.10 -8.17 -10.40
C ASN A 172 9.07 -8.30 -8.87
N LEU A 173 8.36 -9.33 -8.37
CA LEU A 173 8.18 -9.54 -6.94
C LEU A 173 9.47 -10.00 -6.24
N ILE A 174 10.31 -10.82 -6.88
CA ILE A 174 11.60 -11.26 -6.35
C ILE A 174 12.54 -10.07 -6.19
N ASN A 175 12.64 -9.21 -7.20
CA ASN A 175 13.50 -8.03 -7.14
C ASN A 175 12.98 -7.03 -6.10
N ALA A 176 11.67 -6.78 -6.05
CA ALA A 176 11.06 -5.93 -5.05
C ALA A 176 11.27 -6.47 -3.61
N ALA A 177 11.14 -7.77 -3.40
CA ALA A 177 11.40 -8.41 -2.11
C ALA A 177 12.86 -8.23 -1.66
N LYS A 178 13.82 -8.44 -2.57
CA LYS A 178 15.26 -8.21 -2.32
C LYS A 178 15.55 -6.75 -1.97
N ALA A 179 15.01 -5.80 -2.74
CA ALA A 179 15.17 -4.37 -2.50
C ALA A 179 14.55 -3.95 -1.17
N SER A 180 13.38 -4.51 -0.83
CA SER A 180 12.68 -4.30 0.42
C SER A 180 13.46 -4.85 1.63
N ALA A 181 14.09 -6.01 1.49
CA ALA A 181 14.95 -6.60 2.52
C ALA A 181 16.23 -5.78 2.71
N ASP A 182 16.87 -5.35 1.62
CA ASP A 182 18.10 -4.54 1.63
C ASP A 182 17.88 -3.21 2.34
N VAL A 183 16.86 -2.43 1.96
CA VAL A 183 16.62 -1.11 2.54
C VAL A 183 16.31 -1.16 4.03
N ARG A 184 15.68 -2.24 4.52
CA ARG A 184 15.37 -2.48 5.94
C ARG A 184 16.50 -3.20 6.67
N GLY A 185 17.54 -3.63 5.96
CA GLY A 185 18.61 -4.47 6.51
C GLY A 185 18.05 -5.76 7.14
N MET A 186 17.04 -6.37 6.50
CA MET A 186 16.42 -7.59 7.03
C MET A 186 17.41 -8.74 7.08
N GLN A 187 17.34 -9.51 8.14
CA GLN A 187 18.23 -10.65 8.35
C GLN A 187 17.51 -11.81 9.04
N GLU A 188 18.11 -12.96 9.02
CA GLU A 188 17.64 -14.13 9.76
C GLU A 188 17.50 -13.80 11.25
N GLY A 189 16.36 -14.20 11.86
CA GLY A 189 16.05 -13.91 13.25
C GLY A 189 15.27 -12.60 13.48
N ASP A 190 15.09 -11.77 12.46
CA ASP A 190 14.20 -10.62 12.58
C ASP A 190 12.73 -11.05 12.71
N VAL A 191 12.00 -10.32 13.53
CA VAL A 191 10.55 -10.43 13.66
C VAL A 191 9.90 -9.15 13.14
N THR A 192 9.12 -9.27 12.09
CA THR A 192 8.41 -8.13 11.48
C THR A 192 6.94 -8.16 11.88
N TYR A 193 6.44 -7.08 12.49
CA TYR A 193 5.00 -6.93 12.71
C TYR A 193 4.31 -6.59 11.40
N LEU A 194 3.37 -7.42 10.96
CA LEU A 194 2.74 -7.31 9.65
C LEU A 194 1.20 -7.35 9.76
N ALA A 195 0.61 -6.15 9.89
CA ALA A 195 -0.84 -5.92 9.80
C ALA A 195 -1.25 -5.25 8.48
N LEU A 196 -0.28 -4.97 7.61
CA LEU A 196 -0.54 -4.46 6.26
C LEU A 196 -1.24 -5.56 5.45
N PRO A 197 -2.35 -5.26 4.75
CA PRO A 197 -3.07 -6.28 3.97
C PRO A 197 -2.19 -6.89 2.89
N LEU A 198 -2.18 -8.22 2.79
CA LEU A 198 -1.47 -8.93 1.72
C LEU A 198 -2.16 -8.77 0.34
N SER A 199 -3.40 -8.31 0.34
CA SER A 199 -4.12 -7.85 -0.85
C SER A 199 -3.70 -6.46 -1.33
N HIS A 200 -2.72 -5.84 -0.66
CA HIS A 200 -2.10 -4.59 -1.08
C HIS A 200 -0.60 -4.80 -1.27
N ILE A 201 -0.03 -4.16 -2.29
CA ILE A 201 1.37 -4.40 -2.70
C ILE A 201 2.38 -4.22 -1.56
N PHE A 202 2.17 -3.26 -0.65
CA PHE A 202 3.08 -3.01 0.46
C PHE A 202 3.14 -4.22 1.41
N GLY A 203 1.98 -4.80 1.79
CA GLY A 203 1.92 -6.01 2.61
C GLY A 203 2.50 -7.22 1.88
N LEU A 204 2.11 -7.40 0.61
CA LEU A 204 2.55 -8.51 -0.23
C LEU A 204 4.09 -8.55 -0.38
N VAL A 205 4.73 -7.44 -0.74
CA VAL A 205 6.18 -7.41 -0.88
C VAL A 205 6.90 -7.50 0.46
N THR A 206 6.28 -6.98 1.53
CA THR A 206 6.86 -7.14 2.88
C THR A 206 6.92 -8.60 3.31
N ILE A 207 5.84 -9.39 3.12
CA ILE A 207 5.89 -10.82 3.47
C ILE A 207 6.90 -11.59 2.60
N LEU A 208 7.00 -11.27 1.31
CA LEU A 208 8.00 -11.88 0.44
C LEU A 208 9.44 -11.52 0.85
N ALA A 209 9.67 -10.28 1.31
CA ALA A 209 10.96 -9.85 1.83
C ALA A 209 11.34 -10.59 3.14
N ILE A 210 10.35 -10.84 4.01
CA ILE A 210 10.54 -11.66 5.22
C ILE A 210 10.94 -13.08 4.84
N CYS A 211 10.23 -13.70 3.88
CA CYS A 211 10.56 -15.04 3.40
C CYS A 211 11.95 -15.09 2.75
N PHE A 212 12.33 -14.08 1.96
CA PHE A 212 13.66 -13.96 1.37
C PHE A 212 14.76 -13.88 2.44
N ALA A 213 14.55 -13.04 3.46
CA ALA A 213 15.51 -12.86 4.56
C ALA A 213 15.50 -14.00 5.59
N GLN A 214 14.55 -14.95 5.49
CA GLN A 214 14.33 -16.04 6.45
C GLN A 214 14.04 -15.51 7.87
N GLY A 215 13.36 -14.39 7.96
CA GLY A 215 12.85 -13.80 9.20
C GLY A 215 11.51 -14.41 9.61
N THR A 216 10.89 -13.83 10.62
CA THR A 216 9.57 -14.24 11.12
C THR A 216 8.56 -13.13 10.87
N ALA A 217 7.40 -13.46 10.32
CA ALA A 217 6.26 -12.55 10.24
C ALA A 217 5.36 -12.73 11.47
N ARG A 218 5.19 -11.70 12.30
CA ARG A 218 4.07 -11.62 13.22
C ARG A 218 2.87 -11.10 12.44
N LEU A 219 2.09 -12.04 11.90
CA LEU A 219 1.05 -11.79 10.89
C LEU A 219 -0.29 -11.56 11.58
N GLU A 220 -0.78 -10.34 11.50
CA GLU A 220 -2.07 -9.96 12.05
C GLU A 220 -3.16 -9.96 10.96
N THR A 221 -4.24 -10.65 11.21
CA THR A 221 -5.43 -10.68 10.34
C THR A 221 -6.02 -9.27 10.19
N ARG A 222 -6.03 -8.52 11.31
CA ARG A 222 -6.45 -7.11 11.37
C ARG A 222 -5.54 -6.34 12.29
N PHE A 223 -5.35 -5.07 11.97
CA PHE A 223 -4.64 -4.16 12.85
C PHE A 223 -5.36 -4.02 14.19
N ASP A 224 -4.64 -4.31 15.26
CA ASP A 224 -5.05 -4.06 16.64
C ASP A 224 -3.93 -3.33 17.37
N VAL A 225 -4.23 -2.15 17.88
CA VAL A 225 -3.24 -1.27 18.51
C VAL A 225 -2.67 -1.85 19.82
N LYS A 226 -3.48 -2.62 20.57
CA LYS A 226 -3.03 -3.25 21.83
C LYS A 226 -2.03 -4.35 21.53
N ARG A 227 -2.32 -5.17 20.50
CA ARG A 227 -1.40 -6.21 20.04
C ARG A 227 -0.11 -5.62 19.49
N LEU A 228 -0.21 -4.54 18.67
CA LEU A 228 0.99 -3.84 18.21
C LEU A 228 1.84 -3.35 19.37
N TYR A 229 1.23 -2.66 20.37
CA TYR A 229 1.97 -2.15 21.51
C TYR A 229 2.65 -3.29 22.29
N ALA A 230 1.94 -4.40 22.55
CA ALA A 230 2.48 -5.56 23.24
C ALA A 230 3.65 -6.20 22.46
N ALA A 231 3.49 -6.40 21.15
CA ALA A 231 4.51 -6.99 20.28
C ALA A 231 5.79 -6.14 20.22
N LEU A 232 5.67 -4.80 20.23
CA LEU A 232 6.80 -3.90 20.32
C LEU A 232 7.58 -3.97 21.64
N GLN A 233 6.93 -4.42 22.71
CA GLN A 233 7.60 -4.65 24.02
C GLN A 233 8.23 -6.05 24.12
N ASP A 234 7.92 -6.95 23.18
CA ASP A 234 8.32 -8.36 23.20
C ASP A 234 9.45 -8.65 22.19
N ASP A 235 9.11 -9.02 20.98
CA ASP A 235 10.03 -9.65 20.04
C ASP A 235 10.20 -8.90 18.69
N VAL A 236 9.38 -7.89 18.40
CA VAL A 236 9.38 -7.21 17.11
C VAL A 236 10.66 -6.40 16.90
N THR A 237 11.33 -6.65 15.77
CA THR A 237 12.55 -5.96 15.34
C THR A 237 12.30 -4.93 14.23
N LEU A 238 11.26 -5.14 13.40
CA LEU A 238 10.93 -4.24 12.28
C LEU A 238 9.42 -3.92 12.28
N LEU A 239 9.12 -2.64 12.06
CA LEU A 239 7.75 -2.13 11.94
C LEU A 239 7.58 -1.32 10.65
N PRO A 240 7.28 -1.97 9.52
CA PRO A 240 6.75 -1.28 8.34
C PRO A 240 5.26 -0.98 8.56
N ALA A 241 4.87 0.29 8.48
CA ALA A 241 3.50 0.68 8.76
C ALA A 241 3.04 1.84 7.87
N VAL A 242 1.77 2.19 7.97
CA VAL A 242 1.20 3.41 7.38
C VAL A 242 0.99 4.46 8.47
N PRO A 243 0.92 5.76 8.14
CA PRO A 243 0.79 6.83 9.15
C PRO A 243 -0.33 6.60 10.16
N GLN A 244 -1.46 6.07 9.71
CA GLN A 244 -2.60 5.81 10.58
C GLN A 244 -2.31 4.78 11.69
N MET A 245 -1.54 3.73 11.38
CA MET A 245 -1.16 2.73 12.40
C MET A 245 -0.31 3.35 13.51
N HIS A 246 0.65 4.19 13.14
CA HIS A 246 1.47 4.93 14.09
C HIS A 246 0.63 5.92 14.93
N ALA A 247 -0.25 6.68 14.28
CA ALA A 247 -1.12 7.64 14.97
C ALA A 247 -2.02 6.95 16.02
N HIS A 248 -2.61 5.79 15.67
CA HIS A 248 -3.39 4.99 16.62
C HIS A 248 -2.53 4.52 17.80
N LEU A 249 -1.28 4.10 17.53
CA LEU A 249 -0.35 3.67 18.58
C LEU A 249 0.00 4.82 19.54
N PHE A 250 0.32 6.00 19.01
CA PHE A 250 0.66 7.15 19.84
C PHE A 250 -0.53 7.62 20.69
N HIS A 251 -1.72 7.65 20.07
CA HIS A 251 -2.94 7.97 20.80
C HIS A 251 -3.23 6.95 21.91
N TYR A 252 -3.12 5.65 21.60
CA TYR A 252 -3.34 4.59 22.56
C TYR A 252 -2.36 4.68 23.75
N ALA A 253 -1.08 4.90 23.49
CA ALA A 253 -0.07 5.02 24.53
C ALA A 253 -0.34 6.24 25.44
N ARG A 254 -0.70 7.39 24.85
CA ARG A 254 -1.05 8.61 25.62
C ARG A 254 -2.31 8.42 26.46
N ALA A 255 -3.37 7.83 25.88
CA ALA A 255 -4.65 7.66 26.55
C ALA A 255 -4.59 6.65 27.73
N ASN A 256 -3.58 5.80 27.79
CA ASN A 256 -3.41 4.78 28.82
C ASN A 256 -2.17 5.02 29.72
N ASP A 257 -1.58 6.22 29.66
CA ASP A 257 -0.35 6.56 30.41
C ASP A 257 0.79 5.54 30.21
N MET A 258 0.85 4.94 29.04
CA MET A 258 1.87 3.95 28.74
C MET A 258 3.18 4.62 28.37
N PRO A 259 4.34 4.05 28.78
CA PRO A 259 5.63 4.61 28.44
C PRO A 259 5.81 4.65 26.93
N ARG A 260 6.56 5.65 26.47
CA ARG A 260 7.12 5.62 25.12
C ARG A 260 7.87 4.31 24.93
N TYR A 261 7.94 3.83 23.71
CA TYR A 261 8.72 2.64 23.39
C TYR A 261 10.17 2.83 23.94
N SER A 262 10.53 2.07 24.96
CA SER A 262 11.84 2.20 25.63
C SER A 262 12.55 0.87 25.84
N ARG A 263 11.87 -0.24 25.54
CA ARG A 263 12.41 -1.60 25.73
C ARG A 263 11.94 -2.48 24.59
N GLY A 264 12.80 -3.30 24.04
CA GLY A 264 12.51 -4.24 22.98
C GLY A 264 13.64 -4.28 21.96
N LEU A 265 13.41 -5.05 20.92
CA LEU A 265 14.38 -5.35 19.89
C LEU A 265 14.17 -4.51 18.62
N LEU A 266 13.21 -3.58 18.64
CA LEU A 266 12.87 -2.75 17.49
C LEU A 266 14.10 -1.95 17.03
N ARG A 267 14.48 -2.12 15.78
CA ARG A 267 15.65 -1.47 15.17
C ARG A 267 15.33 -0.73 13.86
N TYR A 268 14.15 -0.96 13.30
CA TYR A 268 13.70 -0.30 12.06
C TYR A 268 12.22 0.05 12.13
N VAL A 269 11.91 1.30 11.82
CA VAL A 269 10.54 1.80 11.70
C VAL A 269 10.41 2.56 10.40
N SER A 270 9.35 2.30 9.65
CA SER A 270 9.06 3.06 8.44
C SER A 270 7.59 3.41 8.30
N SER A 271 7.34 4.54 7.64
CA SER A 271 6.02 4.97 7.22
C SER A 271 5.97 5.04 5.70
N GLY A 272 4.92 4.49 5.09
CA GLY A 272 4.76 4.49 3.63
C GLY A 272 3.30 4.70 3.22
N GLY A 273 3.09 5.00 1.93
CA GLY A 273 1.76 5.12 1.34
C GLY A 273 1.05 6.47 1.51
N ALA A 274 1.68 7.44 2.20
CA ALA A 274 1.21 8.82 2.29
C ALA A 274 2.38 9.78 2.48
N PRO A 275 2.22 11.08 2.18
CA PRO A 275 3.23 12.11 2.45
C PRO A 275 3.62 12.14 3.93
N LEU A 276 4.87 12.46 4.20
CA LEU A 276 5.43 12.56 5.54
C LEU A 276 5.44 14.02 5.99
N ASP A 277 4.71 14.32 7.07
CA ASP A 277 4.73 15.62 7.72
C ASP A 277 5.94 15.75 8.66
N PRO A 278 6.67 16.90 8.68
CA PRO A 278 7.85 17.08 9.51
C PRO A 278 7.57 17.02 11.01
N ALA A 279 6.46 17.58 11.49
CA ALA A 279 6.12 17.57 12.91
C ALA A 279 5.76 16.16 13.37
N TRP A 280 5.00 15.48 12.54
CA TRP A 280 4.63 14.09 12.78
C TRP A 280 5.85 13.15 12.76
N LYS A 281 6.82 13.35 11.84
CA LYS A 281 8.10 12.63 11.85
C LYS A 281 8.83 12.77 13.17
N ARG A 282 8.95 14.02 13.69
CA ARG A 282 9.59 14.27 14.99
C ARG A 282 8.85 13.62 16.17
N GLU A 283 7.51 13.59 16.14
CA GLU A 283 6.72 12.90 17.15
C GLU A 283 7.00 11.40 17.13
N ALA A 284 7.01 10.80 15.95
CA ALA A 284 7.29 9.36 15.77
C ALA A 284 8.71 9.01 16.23
N GLU A 285 9.72 9.77 15.82
CA GLU A 285 11.11 9.57 16.26
C GLU A 285 11.27 9.74 17.77
N THR A 286 10.55 10.68 18.37
CA THR A 286 10.52 10.84 19.82
C THR A 286 9.86 9.64 20.52
N PHE A 287 8.81 9.08 19.94
CA PHE A 287 8.12 7.92 20.49
C PHE A 287 8.98 6.66 20.43
N TYR A 288 9.58 6.38 19.27
CA TYR A 288 10.33 5.14 19.05
C TYR A 288 11.79 5.23 19.55
N GLY A 289 12.37 6.41 19.61
CA GLY A 289 13.82 6.59 19.81
C GLY A 289 14.65 6.10 18.63
N LEU A 290 14.05 6.00 17.44
CA LEU A 290 14.62 5.51 16.19
C LEU A 290 14.29 6.47 15.05
N PRO A 291 15.13 6.53 14.00
CA PRO A 291 14.78 7.28 12.80
C PRO A 291 13.53 6.71 12.14
N LEU A 292 12.59 7.57 11.77
CA LEU A 292 11.46 7.18 10.98
C LEU A 292 11.83 7.20 9.49
N GLN A 293 11.91 6.04 8.88
CA GLN A 293 12.17 5.92 7.44
C GLN A 293 10.90 6.17 6.62
N ASN A 294 11.07 6.76 5.46
CA ASN A 294 10.00 7.04 4.50
C ASN A 294 10.28 6.32 3.17
N GLY A 295 9.27 6.17 2.34
CA GLY A 295 9.43 5.57 1.02
C GLY A 295 8.27 5.85 0.08
N TYR A 296 8.55 5.73 -1.20
CA TYR A 296 7.58 5.91 -2.28
C TYR A 296 7.54 4.65 -3.15
N GLY A 297 6.35 4.31 -3.59
CA GLY A 297 6.12 3.20 -4.48
C GLY A 297 4.68 3.06 -4.92
N LEU A 298 4.48 2.20 -5.90
CA LEU A 298 3.21 1.98 -6.61
C LEU A 298 2.99 0.49 -6.81
N THR A 299 1.74 0.10 -6.99
CA THR A 299 1.39 -1.30 -7.31
C THR A 299 2.05 -1.74 -8.61
N GLU A 300 2.06 -0.87 -9.60
CA GLU A 300 2.63 -1.06 -10.93
C GLU A 300 4.16 -1.22 -10.93
N CYS A 301 4.81 -0.89 -9.82
CA CYS A 301 6.25 -1.05 -9.62
C CYS A 301 6.55 -2.01 -8.45
N ALA A 302 5.69 -2.96 -8.18
CA ALA A 302 5.84 -3.96 -7.13
C ALA A 302 6.29 -3.37 -5.78
N ALA A 303 5.61 -2.32 -5.29
CA ALA A 303 5.79 -1.58 -4.06
C ALA A 303 6.84 -0.44 -4.12
N GLY A 304 7.88 -0.50 -3.27
CA GLY A 304 8.81 0.60 -3.06
C GLY A 304 9.85 0.72 -4.18
N VAL A 305 10.02 1.94 -4.67
CA VAL A 305 11.07 2.31 -5.65
C VAL A 305 12.09 3.28 -5.07
N CYS A 306 11.70 4.03 -4.03
CA CYS A 306 12.58 4.91 -3.25
C CYS A 306 12.40 4.65 -1.76
N ALA A 307 13.45 4.88 -1.01
CA ALA A 307 13.37 4.91 0.46
C ALA A 307 14.49 5.76 1.07
N THR A 308 14.21 6.31 2.24
CA THR A 308 15.22 7.02 3.05
C THR A 308 16.08 6.02 3.84
N ARG A 309 17.26 6.48 4.22
CA ARG A 309 18.17 5.84 5.20
C ARG A 309 18.68 6.93 6.14
N ASN A 310 17.75 7.60 6.79
CA ASN A 310 18.02 8.75 7.63
C ASN A 310 18.53 8.33 9.00
N ASP A 311 19.37 9.20 9.60
CA ASP A 311 19.72 9.11 11.01
C ASP A 311 18.61 9.73 11.89
N LEU A 312 18.65 9.43 13.18
CA LEU A 312 17.70 10.00 14.15
C LEU A 312 17.84 11.52 14.22
N GLY A 313 16.75 12.23 14.03
CA GLY A 313 16.70 13.69 14.03
C GLY A 313 17.07 14.36 12.70
N ASP A 314 17.34 13.60 11.64
CA ASP A 314 17.51 14.14 10.30
C ASP A 314 16.22 14.85 9.86
N PRO A 315 16.28 16.13 9.41
CA PRO A 315 15.09 16.88 9.00
C PRO A 315 14.52 16.45 7.65
N ASP A 316 15.16 15.52 6.95
CA ASP A 316 14.74 15.05 5.63
C ASP A 316 13.31 14.49 5.64
N ILE A 317 12.47 15.00 4.74
CA ILE A 317 11.09 14.57 4.47
C ILE A 317 10.91 14.05 3.05
N SER A 318 12.00 13.85 2.32
CA SER A 318 11.98 13.24 0.99
C SER A 318 11.45 11.80 1.05
N VAL A 319 11.24 11.21 -0.10
CA VAL A 319 10.99 9.76 -0.20
C VAL A 319 12.29 8.98 -0.42
N GLY A 320 13.43 9.64 -0.29
CA GLY A 320 14.76 9.06 -0.34
C GLY A 320 15.30 8.85 -1.73
N ARG A 321 16.25 7.93 -1.83
CA ARG A 321 16.94 7.58 -3.08
C ARG A 321 16.35 6.29 -3.66
N ALA A 322 16.66 6.04 -4.93
CA ALA A 322 16.29 4.80 -5.60
C ALA A 322 16.74 3.56 -4.81
N MET A 323 15.82 2.60 -4.66
CA MET A 323 16.08 1.31 -4.05
C MET A 323 16.86 0.41 -5.01
N LEU A 324 17.42 -0.69 -4.51
CA LEU A 324 18.17 -1.66 -5.29
C LEU A 324 17.40 -2.11 -6.54
N GLY A 325 18.00 -1.94 -7.72
CA GLY A 325 17.41 -2.30 -9.01
C GLY A 325 16.45 -1.26 -9.58
N SER A 326 16.03 -0.25 -8.83
CA SER A 326 15.15 0.82 -9.32
C SER A 326 15.96 1.90 -10.03
N GLU A 327 15.44 2.36 -11.16
CA GLU A 327 15.94 3.51 -11.89
C GLU A 327 14.86 4.61 -11.90
N LEU A 328 15.29 5.85 -11.73
CA LEU A 328 14.39 7.01 -11.67
C LEU A 328 14.86 8.10 -12.64
N SER A 329 13.90 8.69 -13.33
CA SER A 329 14.11 9.85 -14.20
C SER A 329 12.93 10.81 -14.08
N LEU A 330 13.07 12.00 -14.66
CA LEU A 330 12.00 13.01 -14.72
C LEU A 330 11.72 13.38 -16.16
N ASP A 331 10.44 13.28 -16.57
CA ASP A 331 9.97 13.83 -17.84
C ASP A 331 9.59 15.29 -17.63
N MET A 332 10.48 16.20 -18.03
CA MET A 332 10.32 17.64 -17.91
C MET A 332 9.35 18.23 -18.95
N THR A 333 8.83 17.39 -19.85
CA THR A 333 7.88 17.81 -20.91
C THR A 333 6.44 17.38 -20.57
N ALA A 334 6.26 16.61 -19.51
CA ALA A 334 4.95 16.12 -19.08
C ALA A 334 4.02 17.25 -18.63
N VAL A 335 2.71 16.97 -18.67
CA VAL A 335 1.70 17.92 -18.16
C VAL A 335 1.94 18.17 -16.66
N GLY A 336 2.04 19.43 -16.29
CA GLY A 336 2.33 19.84 -14.91
C GLY A 336 3.81 19.90 -14.55
N ALA A 337 4.72 19.58 -15.48
CA ALA A 337 6.15 19.81 -15.26
C ALA A 337 6.46 21.31 -15.13
N HIS A 338 7.46 21.63 -14.32
CA HIS A 338 7.97 22.97 -14.11
C HIS A 338 9.51 22.94 -14.18
N PRO A 339 10.10 22.98 -15.39
CA PRO A 339 11.53 22.78 -15.60
C PRO A 339 12.42 23.75 -14.81
N GLU A 340 11.96 25.01 -14.62
CA GLU A 340 12.70 26.02 -13.86
C GLU A 340 12.83 25.67 -12.36
N GLU A 341 11.89 24.90 -11.82
CA GLU A 341 11.92 24.37 -10.44
C GLU A 341 12.45 22.93 -10.36
N GLY A 342 12.86 22.36 -11.50
CA GLY A 342 13.31 20.97 -11.59
C GLY A 342 12.21 19.94 -11.40
N ILE A 343 10.93 20.31 -11.58
CA ILE A 343 9.77 19.42 -11.37
C ILE A 343 9.39 18.78 -12.71
N GLY A 344 9.34 17.45 -12.75
CA GLY A 344 8.87 16.65 -13.88
C GLY A 344 8.03 15.45 -13.44
N GLU A 345 7.43 14.77 -14.43
CA GLU A 345 6.77 13.48 -14.16
C GLU A 345 7.82 12.42 -13.82
N ILE A 346 7.59 11.70 -12.72
CA ILE A 346 8.49 10.64 -12.26
C ILE A 346 8.34 9.42 -13.18
N LEU A 347 9.42 9.09 -13.87
CA LEU A 347 9.56 7.87 -14.66
C LEU A 347 10.32 6.83 -13.85
N ILE A 348 9.82 5.59 -13.85
CA ILE A 348 10.37 4.50 -13.06
C ILE A 348 10.77 3.37 -14.02
N GLY A 349 12.05 2.97 -13.96
CA GLY A 349 12.61 1.84 -14.68
C GLY A 349 13.10 0.76 -13.73
N GLY A 350 13.37 -0.42 -14.27
CA GLY A 350 13.96 -1.52 -13.55
C GLY A 350 13.11 -2.79 -13.50
N PRO A 351 13.66 -3.89 -12.96
CA PRO A 351 13.04 -5.21 -12.98
C PRO A 351 11.75 -5.34 -12.13
N GLN A 352 11.47 -4.38 -11.26
CA GLN A 352 10.25 -4.34 -10.45
C GLN A 352 9.03 -3.77 -11.20
N VAL A 353 9.21 -3.19 -12.39
CA VAL A 353 8.11 -2.63 -13.20
C VAL A 353 7.21 -3.75 -13.73
N MET A 354 5.91 -3.61 -13.58
CA MET A 354 4.90 -4.59 -14.00
C MET A 354 4.99 -4.96 -15.50
N LYS A 355 4.50 -6.13 -15.86
CA LYS A 355 4.35 -6.56 -17.25
C LYS A 355 3.33 -5.72 -18.04
N GLY A 356 2.36 -5.13 -17.35
CA GLY A 356 1.27 -4.31 -17.90
C GLY A 356 -0.02 -4.51 -17.12
N TYR A 357 -1.10 -3.91 -17.61
CA TYR A 357 -2.45 -4.17 -17.07
C TYR A 357 -3.10 -5.36 -17.77
N PHE A 358 -3.65 -6.25 -16.97
CA PHE A 358 -4.31 -7.46 -17.44
C PHE A 358 -5.50 -7.11 -18.35
N ARG A 359 -5.50 -7.68 -19.56
CA ARG A 359 -6.53 -7.47 -20.60
C ARG A 359 -6.78 -6.01 -20.98
N ASP A 360 -5.78 -5.15 -20.78
CA ASP A 360 -5.88 -3.72 -21.11
C ASP A 360 -4.57 -3.22 -21.75
N ALA A 361 -4.37 -3.59 -23.01
CA ALA A 361 -3.19 -3.19 -23.78
C ALA A 361 -3.17 -1.67 -24.05
N ALA A 362 -4.32 -1.02 -24.16
CA ALA A 362 -4.40 0.42 -24.39
C ALA A 362 -3.88 1.19 -23.17
N GLN A 363 -4.38 0.91 -21.98
CA GLN A 363 -3.87 1.54 -20.77
C GLN A 363 -2.42 1.15 -20.45
N THR A 364 -2.00 -0.05 -20.83
CA THR A 364 -0.58 -0.46 -20.72
C THR A 364 0.31 0.45 -21.58
N ALA A 365 -0.07 0.67 -22.84
CA ALA A 365 0.66 1.56 -23.76
C ALA A 365 0.68 3.03 -23.30
N ASP A 366 -0.35 3.48 -22.56
CA ASP A 366 -0.40 4.84 -22.01
C ASP A 366 0.63 5.07 -20.89
N VAL A 367 1.01 4.01 -20.15
CA VAL A 367 1.86 4.12 -18.97
C VAL A 367 3.23 3.47 -19.10
N LEU A 368 3.42 2.56 -20.05
CA LEU A 368 4.73 1.93 -20.32
C LEU A 368 5.29 2.46 -21.64
N THR A 369 6.47 3.07 -21.57
CA THR A 369 7.19 3.52 -22.79
C THR A 369 7.81 2.34 -23.54
N SER A 370 8.17 2.53 -24.79
CA SER A 370 8.88 1.54 -25.61
C SER A 370 10.23 1.12 -25.04
N GLU A 371 10.82 1.94 -24.17
CA GLU A 371 12.11 1.72 -23.50
C GLU A 371 11.95 1.04 -22.15
N GLY A 372 10.70 0.71 -21.72
CA GLY A 372 10.42 0.02 -20.47
C GLY A 372 10.25 0.93 -19.25
N TRP A 373 10.14 2.25 -19.43
CA TRP A 373 9.83 3.17 -18.34
C TRP A 373 8.35 3.20 -18.04
N PHE A 374 8.04 3.15 -16.75
CA PHE A 374 6.68 3.36 -16.25
C PHE A 374 6.45 4.85 -15.94
N ARG A 375 5.41 5.42 -16.52
CA ARG A 375 4.90 6.76 -16.24
C ARG A 375 4.04 6.72 -14.99
N SER A 376 4.55 7.29 -13.90
CA SER A 376 3.87 7.18 -12.61
C SER A 376 2.60 8.05 -12.49
N GLY A 377 2.52 9.11 -13.27
CA GLY A 377 1.52 10.17 -13.10
C GLY A 377 1.76 11.02 -11.86
N ASP A 378 2.85 10.78 -11.12
CA ASP A 378 3.28 11.60 -9.99
C ASP A 378 4.36 12.58 -10.45
N LEU A 379 4.33 13.80 -9.91
CA LEU A 379 5.31 14.85 -10.16
C LEU A 379 6.31 14.93 -9.03
N GLY A 380 7.58 15.14 -9.34
CA GLY A 380 8.63 15.22 -8.35
C GLY A 380 9.87 15.97 -8.83
N ARG A 381 10.79 16.17 -7.91
CA ARG A 381 12.10 16.75 -8.18
C ARG A 381 13.17 16.04 -7.37
N PHE A 382 14.40 16.04 -7.87
CA PHE A 382 15.56 15.63 -7.09
C PHE A 382 16.19 16.85 -6.40
N ASP A 383 16.66 16.63 -5.17
CA ASP A 383 17.54 17.60 -4.51
C ASP A 383 19.02 17.38 -4.91
N GLU A 384 19.92 18.21 -4.34
CA GLU A 384 21.35 18.15 -4.61
C GLU A 384 21.99 16.82 -4.16
N GLU A 385 21.41 16.15 -3.17
CA GLU A 385 21.83 14.84 -2.71
C GLU A 385 21.24 13.68 -3.53
N GLY A 386 20.43 13.97 -4.55
CA GLY A 386 19.77 12.97 -5.39
C GLY A 386 18.63 12.23 -4.69
N ARG A 387 18.00 12.83 -3.67
CA ARG A 387 16.80 12.33 -3.02
C ARG A 387 15.58 12.85 -3.78
N LEU A 388 14.57 12.00 -3.94
CA LEU A 388 13.32 12.35 -4.61
C LEU A 388 12.35 13.02 -3.64
N HIS A 389 11.80 14.15 -4.04
CA HIS A 389 10.70 14.85 -3.37
C HIS A 389 9.46 14.79 -4.26
N ILE A 390 8.35 14.30 -3.71
CA ILE A 390 7.06 14.27 -4.41
C ILE A 390 6.45 15.66 -4.38
N ALA A 391 6.17 16.25 -5.53
CA ALA A 391 5.54 17.55 -5.66
C ALA A 391 4.01 17.45 -5.79
N GLY A 392 3.49 16.35 -6.36
CA GLY A 392 2.05 16.17 -6.53
C GLY A 392 1.71 15.05 -7.51
N ARG A 393 0.46 15.12 -8.03
CA ARG A 393 -0.02 14.22 -9.09
C ARG A 393 -0.48 15.01 -10.29
N THR A 394 -0.15 14.57 -11.47
CA THR A 394 -0.58 15.20 -12.72
C THR A 394 -2.11 15.35 -12.80
N LYS A 395 -2.86 14.34 -12.37
CA LYS A 395 -4.33 14.34 -12.36
C LYS A 395 -4.96 15.18 -11.26
N GLU A 396 -4.21 15.53 -10.22
CA GLU A 396 -4.66 16.34 -9.08
C GLU A 396 -4.17 17.80 -9.20
N LEU A 397 -3.35 18.10 -10.21
CA LEU A 397 -2.85 19.44 -10.45
C LEU A 397 -4.03 20.40 -10.68
N ILE A 398 -4.00 21.53 -9.98
CA ILE A 398 -5.00 22.59 -10.11
C ILE A 398 -4.39 23.71 -10.95
N ILE A 399 -5.05 24.08 -12.05
CA ILE A 399 -4.58 25.15 -12.93
C ILE A 399 -5.39 26.41 -12.64
N ARG A 400 -4.85 27.28 -11.77
CA ARG A 400 -5.50 28.52 -11.37
C ARG A 400 -4.86 29.71 -12.06
N SER A 401 -5.61 30.38 -12.93
CA SER A 401 -5.17 31.58 -13.66
C SER A 401 -3.85 31.36 -14.41
N GLY A 402 -3.65 30.16 -14.96
CA GLY A 402 -2.44 29.78 -15.70
C GLY A 402 -1.26 29.32 -14.82
N PHE A 403 -1.41 29.33 -13.49
CA PHE A 403 -0.41 28.83 -12.55
C PHE A 403 -0.73 27.42 -12.08
N ASN A 404 0.30 26.59 -11.99
CA ASN A 404 0.19 25.26 -11.40
C ASN A 404 0.13 25.38 -9.87
N VAL A 405 -0.91 24.78 -9.27
CA VAL A 405 -1.03 24.64 -7.82
C VAL A 405 -1.00 23.15 -7.51
N TYR A 406 -0.03 22.73 -6.73
CA TYR A 406 0.13 21.36 -6.30
C TYR A 406 -0.62 21.15 -4.98
N PRO A 407 -1.68 20.34 -4.94
CA PRO A 407 -2.46 20.12 -3.71
C PRO A 407 -1.63 19.76 -2.50
N VAL A 408 -0.61 18.92 -2.67
CA VAL A 408 0.28 18.46 -1.59
C VAL A 408 1.01 19.62 -0.90
N GLU A 409 1.38 20.66 -1.64
CA GLU A 409 2.03 21.85 -1.08
C GLU A 409 1.08 22.64 -0.16
N VAL A 410 -0.17 22.79 -0.59
CA VAL A 410 -1.19 23.48 0.20
C VAL A 410 -1.60 22.65 1.41
N GLU A 411 -1.71 21.33 1.24
CA GLU A 411 -2.00 20.38 2.32
C GLU A 411 -0.92 20.39 3.39
N ALA A 412 0.35 20.43 2.99
CA ALA A 412 1.49 20.50 3.91
C ALA A 412 1.43 21.75 4.80
N ILE A 413 1.18 22.92 4.22
CA ILE A 413 1.05 24.18 4.99
C ILE A 413 -0.15 24.12 5.94
N LEU A 414 -1.31 23.60 5.49
CA LEU A 414 -2.47 23.48 6.36
C LEU A 414 -2.23 22.55 7.55
N THR A 415 -1.48 21.48 7.37
CA THR A 415 -1.16 20.51 8.43
C THR A 415 -0.11 21.01 9.42
N GLU A 416 0.61 22.10 9.14
CA GLU A 416 1.48 22.76 10.13
C GLU A 416 0.69 23.43 11.26
N HIS A 417 -0.63 23.69 11.04
CA HIS A 417 -1.47 24.24 12.12
C HIS A 417 -1.74 23.15 13.18
N PRO A 418 -1.50 23.42 14.48
CA PRO A 418 -1.53 22.41 15.55
C PRO A 418 -2.88 21.71 15.72
N ASP A 419 -3.99 22.36 15.34
CA ASP A 419 -5.35 21.81 15.44
C ASP A 419 -5.79 21.06 14.18
N VAL A 420 -4.97 21.00 13.14
CA VAL A 420 -5.25 20.27 11.90
C VAL A 420 -4.70 18.85 12.01
N ILE A 421 -5.60 17.87 11.89
CA ILE A 421 -5.24 16.45 11.91
C ILE A 421 -4.79 15.99 10.52
N VAL A 422 -5.54 16.40 9.48
CA VAL A 422 -5.24 16.10 8.08
C VAL A 422 -5.98 17.08 7.19
N ALA A 423 -5.39 17.40 6.03
CA ALA A 423 -5.99 18.23 4.99
C ALA A 423 -6.10 17.48 3.67
N GLY A 424 -7.13 17.80 2.88
CA GLY A 424 -7.28 17.37 1.50
C GLY A 424 -7.61 18.57 0.63
N VAL A 425 -6.84 18.74 -0.45
CA VAL A 425 -6.99 19.88 -1.36
C VAL A 425 -7.35 19.38 -2.76
N VAL A 426 -8.33 20.01 -3.38
CA VAL A 426 -8.82 19.67 -4.72
C VAL A 426 -9.13 20.92 -5.54
N GLY A 427 -9.06 20.78 -6.86
CA GLY A 427 -9.53 21.81 -7.80
C GLY A 427 -11.02 21.68 -8.08
N ARG A 428 -11.72 22.80 -8.15
CA ARG A 428 -13.08 22.88 -8.71
C ARG A 428 -13.04 23.66 -10.00
N LYS A 429 -13.49 23.04 -11.09
CA LYS A 429 -13.53 23.70 -12.41
C LYS A 429 -14.55 24.83 -12.40
N MET A 430 -14.13 25.97 -12.85
CA MET A 430 -14.93 27.18 -13.09
C MET A 430 -14.83 27.56 -14.58
N GLU A 431 -15.62 28.51 -15.02
CA GLU A 431 -15.53 28.98 -16.41
C GLU A 431 -14.16 29.61 -16.71
N GLY A 432 -13.35 28.89 -17.49
CA GLY A 432 -12.01 29.31 -17.89
C GLY A 432 -10.92 29.25 -16.82
N ASN A 433 -11.18 28.66 -15.64
CA ASN A 433 -10.25 28.61 -14.51
C ASN A 433 -10.51 27.42 -13.60
N GLU A 434 -9.66 27.24 -12.58
CA GLU A 434 -9.92 26.34 -11.45
C GLU A 434 -9.75 27.11 -10.13
N GLU A 435 -10.59 26.82 -9.15
CA GLU A 435 -10.42 27.31 -7.80
C GLU A 435 -9.86 26.24 -6.88
N VAL A 436 -9.09 26.66 -5.89
CA VAL A 436 -8.49 25.78 -4.89
C VAL A 436 -9.43 25.64 -3.70
N LEU A 437 -9.87 24.42 -3.41
CA LEU A 437 -10.71 24.09 -2.27
C LEU A 437 -9.93 23.24 -1.28
N ALA A 438 -9.97 23.56 0.00
CA ALA A 438 -9.37 22.78 1.07
C ALA A 438 -10.45 22.21 2.01
N PHE A 439 -10.19 21.00 2.48
CA PHE A 439 -11.03 20.28 3.45
C PHE A 439 -10.12 19.81 4.59
N VAL A 440 -10.44 20.23 5.80
CA VAL A 440 -9.56 20.04 6.94
C VAL A 440 -10.29 19.25 8.02
N LYS A 441 -9.67 18.18 8.50
CA LYS A 441 -10.15 17.41 9.64
C LYS A 441 -9.53 17.96 10.91
N THR A 442 -10.37 18.21 11.92
CA THR A 442 -9.96 18.66 13.25
C THR A 442 -10.53 17.77 14.35
N ALA A 443 -10.01 17.92 15.58
CA ALA A 443 -10.62 17.29 16.73
C ALA A 443 -12.02 17.88 16.99
N PRO A 444 -12.98 17.09 17.55
CA PRO A 444 -14.35 17.56 17.81
C PRO A 444 -14.46 18.81 18.71
N GLU A 445 -13.47 19.01 19.57
CA GLU A 445 -13.43 20.12 20.51
C GLU A 445 -12.63 21.33 20.00
N SER A 446 -12.10 21.24 18.77
CA SER A 446 -11.35 22.34 18.16
C SER A 446 -12.31 23.49 17.79
N GLY A 447 -11.94 24.69 18.20
CA GLY A 447 -12.60 25.94 17.79
C GLY A 447 -12.13 26.48 16.44
N LEU A 448 -11.42 25.66 15.63
CA LEU A 448 -10.82 26.07 14.36
C LEU A 448 -11.89 26.44 13.34
N THR A 449 -11.69 27.57 12.68
CA THR A 449 -12.63 28.11 11.68
C THR A 449 -11.94 28.35 10.34
N GLU A 450 -12.73 28.46 9.26
CA GLU A 450 -12.24 28.84 7.93
C GLU A 450 -11.41 30.13 7.97
N ALA A 451 -11.87 31.15 8.72
CA ALA A 451 -11.19 32.44 8.81
C ALA A 451 -9.78 32.31 9.43
N VAL A 452 -9.65 31.57 10.51
CA VAL A 452 -8.35 31.31 11.18
C VAL A 452 -7.37 30.61 10.24
N LEU A 453 -7.82 29.60 9.51
CA LEU A 453 -6.97 28.90 8.54
C LEU A 453 -6.62 29.75 7.32
N LYS A 454 -7.54 30.60 6.84
CA LYS A 454 -7.24 31.56 5.76
C LYS A 454 -6.16 32.54 6.19
N ASP A 455 -6.23 33.08 7.41
CA ASP A 455 -5.22 33.97 7.95
C ASP A 455 -3.87 33.22 8.13
N PHE A 456 -3.91 31.98 8.59
CA PHE A 456 -2.71 31.15 8.76
C PHE A 456 -1.97 30.92 7.45
N VAL A 457 -2.67 30.55 6.38
CA VAL A 457 -2.05 30.31 5.07
C VAL A 457 -1.67 31.60 4.34
N HIS A 458 -2.25 32.75 4.71
CA HIS A 458 -2.04 34.01 4.02
C HIS A 458 -0.56 34.47 4.01
N GLY A 459 0.15 34.20 5.10
CA GLY A 459 1.57 34.55 5.23
C GLY A 459 2.52 33.54 4.60
N GLN A 460 2.07 32.35 4.24
CA GLN A 460 2.89 31.21 3.86
C GLN A 460 2.72 30.79 2.41
N LEU A 461 1.56 31.07 1.79
CA LEU A 461 1.24 30.70 0.42
C LEU A 461 1.12 31.91 -0.48
N ALA A 462 1.65 31.78 -1.71
CA ALA A 462 1.42 32.77 -2.78
C ALA A 462 -0.09 32.91 -3.06
N PRO A 463 -0.58 34.08 -3.45
CA PRO A 463 -2.03 34.36 -3.62
C PRO A 463 -2.77 33.34 -4.50
N TYR A 464 -2.15 32.85 -5.57
CA TYR A 464 -2.78 31.88 -6.47
C TYR A 464 -2.86 30.47 -5.89
N LYS A 465 -2.07 30.13 -4.86
CA LYS A 465 -2.09 28.85 -4.13
C LYS A 465 -3.09 28.82 -2.98
N ARG A 466 -3.56 29.98 -2.50
CA ARG A 466 -4.44 30.08 -1.34
C ARG A 466 -5.82 29.50 -1.64
N PRO A 467 -6.37 28.63 -0.76
CA PRO A 467 -7.71 28.11 -0.94
C PRO A 467 -8.77 29.22 -0.95
N GLU A 468 -9.69 29.15 -1.91
CA GLU A 468 -10.88 30.03 -1.95
C GLU A 468 -11.82 29.72 -0.77
N ARG A 469 -12.01 28.44 -0.49
CA ARG A 469 -12.77 27.93 0.64
C ARG A 469 -11.96 26.90 1.41
N ILE A 470 -12.13 26.91 2.74
CA ILE A 470 -11.57 25.91 3.65
C ILE A 470 -12.71 25.36 4.49
N ILE A 471 -13.14 24.14 4.19
CA ILE A 471 -14.17 23.45 4.95
C ILE A 471 -13.51 22.73 6.13
N VAL A 472 -13.93 23.10 7.35
CA VAL A 472 -13.48 22.47 8.60
C VAL A 472 -14.50 21.42 9.00
N ALA A 473 -14.07 20.17 9.15
CA ALA A 473 -14.93 19.04 9.46
C ALA A 473 -14.33 18.13 10.54
N HIS A 474 -15.17 17.35 11.19
CA HIS A 474 -14.70 16.36 12.17
C HIS A 474 -14.28 15.04 11.52
N ASP A 475 -14.74 14.78 10.30
CA ASP A 475 -14.31 13.64 9.51
C ASP A 475 -14.28 13.94 8.02
N LEU A 476 -13.41 13.25 7.29
CA LEU A 476 -13.28 13.34 5.84
C LEU A 476 -13.47 11.95 5.22
N PRO A 477 -14.06 11.85 4.01
CA PRO A 477 -14.19 10.57 3.31
C PRO A 477 -12.80 9.97 3.07
N ALA A 478 -12.59 8.76 3.61
CA ALA A 478 -11.31 8.06 3.53
C ALA A 478 -11.48 6.60 3.12
N ALA A 479 -10.45 6.04 2.48
CA ALA A 479 -10.35 4.62 2.21
C ALA A 479 -10.06 3.84 3.52
N PRO A 480 -10.26 2.51 3.55
CA PRO A 480 -9.91 1.68 4.71
C PRO A 480 -8.43 1.78 5.14
N THR A 481 -7.57 2.25 4.26
CA THR A 481 -6.14 2.54 4.53
C THR A 481 -5.92 3.90 5.20
N GLY A 482 -6.97 4.70 5.44
CA GLY A 482 -6.87 6.06 5.96
C GLY A 482 -6.57 7.14 4.91
N LYS A 483 -6.35 6.75 3.65
CA LYS A 483 -6.11 7.71 2.56
C LYS A 483 -7.40 8.48 2.24
N ILE A 484 -7.32 9.83 2.22
CA ILE A 484 -8.45 10.69 1.85
C ILE A 484 -8.91 10.38 0.42
N LEU A 485 -10.21 10.22 0.24
CA LEU A 485 -10.86 10.03 -1.05
C LEU A 485 -11.18 11.41 -1.66
N LYS A 486 -10.13 12.09 -2.19
CA LYS A 486 -10.23 13.45 -2.76
C LYS A 486 -11.37 13.61 -3.74
N ALA A 487 -11.63 12.62 -4.59
CA ALA A 487 -12.72 12.63 -5.57
C ALA A 487 -14.13 12.74 -4.95
N LYS A 488 -14.28 12.40 -3.65
CA LYS A 488 -15.55 12.48 -2.94
C LYS A 488 -15.72 13.76 -2.12
N LEU A 489 -14.67 14.57 -1.94
CA LEU A 489 -14.71 15.73 -1.05
C LEU A 489 -15.77 16.76 -1.48
N ILE A 490 -15.76 17.16 -2.76
CA ILE A 490 -16.71 18.17 -3.27
C ILE A 490 -18.15 17.69 -3.14
N GLU A 491 -18.43 16.43 -3.46
CA GLU A 491 -19.78 15.86 -3.34
C GLU A 491 -20.21 15.76 -1.88
N THR A 492 -19.33 15.27 -1.00
CA THR A 492 -19.62 15.09 0.42
C THR A 492 -19.95 16.41 1.12
N PHE A 493 -19.27 17.49 0.75
CA PHE A 493 -19.40 18.81 1.39
C PHE A 493 -20.07 19.85 0.49
N ALA A 494 -20.91 19.42 -0.46
CA ALA A 494 -21.59 20.30 -1.40
C ALA A 494 -22.43 21.38 -0.68
N ALA A 495 -23.15 21.00 0.38
CA ALA A 495 -24.00 21.92 1.15
C ALA A 495 -23.18 23.00 1.89
N GLU A 496 -21.98 22.68 2.36
CA GLU A 496 -21.06 23.63 3.01
C GLU A 496 -20.41 24.57 2.00
N LEU A 497 -20.09 24.05 0.82
CA LEU A 497 -19.50 24.83 -0.27
C LEU A 497 -20.49 25.86 -0.85
N ASP A 498 -21.79 25.54 -0.89
CA ASP A 498 -22.85 26.42 -1.40
C ASP A 498 -23.25 27.50 -0.40
N ARG A 499 -22.91 27.38 0.88
CA ARG A 499 -23.10 28.45 1.86
C ARG A 499 -22.13 29.57 1.57
N SER A 500 -22.65 30.76 1.24
CA SER A 500 -21.82 31.97 1.13
C SER A 500 -21.07 32.20 2.42
N SER A 501 -19.81 32.58 2.35
CA SER A 501 -18.98 32.97 3.52
C SER A 501 -19.73 34.10 4.24
N SER A 502 -20.32 33.79 5.37
CA SER A 502 -20.96 34.77 6.26
C SER A 502 -19.94 35.42 7.18
#